data_56b352acdd591914f7b4becb673ac3ce
#
_entry.id   56b352acdd591914f7b4becb673ac3ce
#
_cell.length_a   1.000
_cell.length_b   1.000
_cell.length_c   1.000
_cell.angle_alpha   90.00
_cell.angle_beta   90.00
_cell.angle_gamma   90.00
#
_symmetry.space_group_name_H-M   'P 1'
#
loop_
_entity.id
_entity.type
_entity.pdbx_description
1 polymer ?
#
loop_
_entity_poly.entity_id
_entity_poly.type
_entity_poly.pdbx_seq_one_letter_code
_entity_poly.pdbx_strand_id
1 'polypeptide(L)'
;MDKLNGFCFSDLEISRQRKIKRQGIRVIELSDRATEEIRRDIFERINTGSDELKDMEKRKGIYTGPFYDFIRECAATEEFRKVCPISHVKQRREEAEELVLRYFAYCDSYLTFRHDVRKFLDGYLKSHQHDFPRERMLQEFQSMVNFATANLPYGFRKSPISSSVARVRFEALACGITLAQRLSPNLIGSKKKIEDWITSKEFSNHVVSDASNSQPKLKGRIEFVRNKLLEA
;
A
#
# COMPACT_ATOMS: atom_id res chain seq x y z
N MET A 1 25.15 -15.68 -9.19
CA MET A 1 24.78 -15.85 -7.76
C MET A 1 23.65 -16.86 -7.53
N ASP A 2 23.18 -17.51 -8.54
CA ASP A 2 21.96 -18.39 -8.46
C ASP A 2 22.15 -19.73 -7.75
N LYS A 3 23.38 -20.14 -7.52
CA LYS A 3 23.71 -21.44 -6.91
C LYS A 3 23.36 -21.59 -5.40
N LEU A 4 22.97 -20.52 -4.74
CA LEU A 4 22.67 -20.49 -3.30
C LEU A 4 21.24 -20.03 -2.99
N ASN A 5 20.39 -19.82 -4.03
CA ASN A 5 18.99 -19.47 -3.82
C ASN A 5 18.25 -20.60 -3.09
N GLY A 6 17.61 -20.29 -1.97
CA GLY A 6 16.89 -21.25 -1.15
C GLY A 6 17.72 -21.94 -0.07
N PHE A 7 19.04 -21.70 0.00
CA PHE A 7 19.91 -22.25 1.06
C PHE A 7 19.78 -21.41 2.33
N CYS A 8 19.60 -22.10 3.46
CA CYS A 8 19.76 -21.53 4.79
C CYS A 8 21.23 -21.59 5.22
N PHE A 9 21.59 -20.86 6.28
CA PHE A 9 22.95 -20.86 6.81
C PHE A 9 23.45 -22.28 7.17
N SER A 10 22.55 -23.14 7.70
CA SER A 10 22.83 -24.55 8.02
C SER A 10 23.18 -25.40 6.79
N ASP A 11 22.71 -25.01 5.63
CA ASP A 11 22.86 -25.79 4.37
C ASP A 11 24.17 -25.45 3.65
N LEU A 12 24.89 -24.43 4.16
CA LEU A 12 26.18 -24.01 3.61
C LEU A 12 27.30 -24.94 4.07
N GLU A 13 28.30 -25.13 3.21
CA GLU A 13 29.55 -25.80 3.60
C GLU A 13 30.18 -25.15 4.84
N ILE A 14 30.78 -25.94 5.68
CA ILE A 14 31.41 -25.51 6.95
C ILE A 14 32.44 -24.38 6.73
N SER A 15 33.16 -24.41 5.62
CA SER A 15 34.10 -23.37 5.22
C SER A 15 33.42 -22.02 5.04
N ARG A 16 32.25 -21.99 4.37
CA ARG A 16 31.45 -20.79 4.16
C ARG A 16 30.78 -20.31 5.44
N GLN A 17 30.25 -21.23 6.26
CA GLN A 17 29.71 -20.88 7.57
C GLN A 17 30.78 -20.21 8.46
N ARG A 18 32.03 -20.74 8.49
CA ARG A 18 33.14 -20.13 9.22
C ARG A 18 33.52 -18.75 8.69
N LYS A 19 33.50 -18.56 7.36
CA LYS A 19 33.77 -17.26 6.74
C LYS A 19 32.73 -16.23 7.15
N ILE A 20 31.46 -16.59 7.14
CA ILE A 20 30.34 -15.70 7.55
C ILE A 20 30.47 -15.37 9.04
N LYS A 21 30.73 -16.37 9.93
CA LYS A 21 30.87 -16.16 11.37
C LYS A 21 32.07 -15.26 11.73
N ARG A 22 33.11 -15.23 10.90
CA ARG A 22 34.31 -14.40 11.12
C ARG A 22 34.19 -13.01 10.51
N GLN A 23 33.10 -12.74 9.77
CA GLN A 23 32.87 -11.41 9.19
C GLN A 23 32.58 -10.41 10.31
N GLY A 24 33.34 -9.33 10.36
CA GLY A 24 33.09 -8.24 11.30
C GLY A 24 31.80 -7.52 10.91
N ILE A 25 30.95 -7.25 11.89
CA ILE A 25 29.75 -6.43 11.74
C ILE A 25 30.04 -5.07 12.34
N ARG A 26 29.89 -4.00 11.55
CA ARG A 26 29.94 -2.64 12.09
C ARG A 26 28.58 -2.29 12.69
N VAL A 27 28.56 -2.04 13.99
CA VAL A 27 27.36 -1.61 14.72
C VAL A 27 27.44 -0.12 14.97
N ILE A 28 26.37 0.60 14.67
CA ILE A 28 26.20 2.01 15.05
C ILE A 28 25.04 2.03 16.04
N GLU A 29 25.35 2.36 17.28
CA GLU A 29 24.36 2.51 18.34
C GLU A 29 23.84 3.95 18.34
N LEU A 30 22.54 4.11 18.31
CA LEU A 30 21.89 5.40 18.42
C LEU A 30 21.43 5.62 19.84
N SER A 31 21.66 6.81 20.37
CA SER A 31 21.17 7.21 21.68
C SER A 31 19.62 7.21 21.68
N ASP A 32 19.01 6.88 22.81
CA ASP A 32 17.56 6.98 23.05
C ASP A 32 16.99 8.40 22.79
N ARG A 33 17.89 9.42 22.85
CA ARG A 33 17.57 10.81 22.54
C ARG A 33 17.58 11.14 21.03
N ALA A 34 17.94 10.17 20.17
CA ALA A 34 17.93 10.41 18.73
C ALA A 34 16.50 10.69 18.24
N THR A 35 16.29 11.86 17.65
CA THR A 35 15.01 12.24 17.05
C THR A 35 14.66 11.35 15.86
N GLU A 36 13.40 11.29 15.48
CA GLU A 36 12.97 10.57 14.27
C GLU A 36 13.74 11.04 13.02
N GLU A 37 14.06 12.31 12.93
CA GLU A 37 14.82 12.89 11.82
C GLU A 37 16.24 12.34 11.77
N ILE A 38 16.92 12.24 12.92
CA ILE A 38 18.27 11.65 13.03
C ILE A 38 18.22 10.15 12.66
N ARG A 39 17.24 9.41 13.16
CA ARG A 39 17.06 7.99 12.82
C ARG A 39 16.85 7.80 11.33
N ARG A 40 16.00 8.64 10.71
CA ARG A 40 15.75 8.64 9.27
C ARG A 40 17.00 8.95 8.46
N ASP A 41 17.75 10.01 8.80
CA ASP A 41 18.97 10.41 8.08
C ASP A 41 20.02 9.31 8.11
N ILE A 42 20.26 8.71 9.28
CA ILE A 42 21.21 7.59 9.41
C ILE A 42 20.74 6.37 8.62
N PHE A 43 19.44 6.04 8.69
CA PHE A 43 18.89 4.90 7.97
C PHE A 43 19.00 5.09 6.44
N GLU A 44 18.76 6.30 5.94
CA GLU A 44 18.94 6.65 4.53
C GLU A 44 20.43 6.52 4.11
N ARG A 45 21.38 7.03 4.92
CA ARG A 45 22.82 6.96 4.63
C ARG A 45 23.38 5.54 4.63
N ILE A 46 22.96 4.69 5.57
CA ILE A 46 23.40 3.30 5.61
C ILE A 46 22.95 2.53 4.37
N ASN A 47 21.78 2.87 3.81
CA ASN A 47 21.21 2.18 2.65
C ASN A 47 21.69 2.67 1.29
N THR A 48 22.54 3.71 1.21
CA THR A 48 23.04 4.25 -0.07
C THR A 48 24.04 3.32 -0.80
N GLY A 49 24.48 2.23 -0.20
CA GLY A 49 25.47 1.30 -0.77
C GLY A 49 24.94 -0.06 -1.25
N SER A 50 23.63 -0.31 -1.16
CA SER A 50 23.01 -1.59 -1.50
C SER A 50 21.72 -1.39 -2.31
N ASP A 51 20.92 -2.44 -2.48
CA ASP A 51 19.57 -2.35 -3.11
C ASP A 51 18.70 -1.39 -2.31
N GLU A 52 18.39 -0.23 -2.88
CA GLU A 52 17.73 0.88 -2.18
C GLU A 52 16.37 0.47 -1.62
N LEU A 53 16.15 0.69 -0.33
CA LEU A 53 14.85 0.43 0.30
C LEU A 53 13.75 1.32 -0.30
N LYS A 54 12.60 0.70 -0.57
CA LYS A 54 11.40 1.44 -0.96
C LYS A 54 10.82 2.20 0.24
N ASP A 55 9.98 3.18 -0.04
CA ASP A 55 9.44 4.07 0.99
C ASP A 55 8.75 3.30 2.12
N MET A 56 7.99 2.22 1.80
CA MET A 56 7.31 1.44 2.83
C MET A 56 8.27 0.62 3.70
N GLU A 57 9.36 0.08 3.11
CA GLU A 57 10.42 -0.57 3.87
C GLU A 57 11.13 0.40 4.83
N LYS A 58 11.32 1.66 4.39
CA LYS A 58 11.86 2.74 5.25
C LYS A 58 10.88 3.06 6.39
N ARG A 59 9.58 3.18 6.08
CA ARG A 59 8.52 3.43 7.08
C ARG A 59 8.44 2.34 8.14
N LYS A 60 8.58 1.08 7.76
CA LYS A 60 8.63 -0.05 8.68
C LYS A 60 9.72 0.09 9.74
N GLY A 61 10.88 0.64 9.37
CA GLY A 61 11.98 0.88 10.31
C GLY A 61 11.79 2.10 11.22
N ILE A 62 10.96 3.06 10.81
CA ILE A 62 10.80 4.36 11.48
C ILE A 62 9.51 4.44 12.30
N TYR A 63 8.39 4.02 11.72
CA TYR A 63 7.05 4.19 12.30
C TYR A 63 6.49 2.86 12.80
N THR A 64 7.13 2.28 13.83
CA THR A 64 6.59 1.10 14.52
C THR A 64 5.45 1.52 15.46
N GLY A 65 4.46 0.64 15.66
CA GLY A 65 3.37 0.89 16.58
C GLY A 65 2.04 0.29 16.14
N PRO A 66 0.98 0.46 16.95
CA PRO A 66 -0.32 -0.19 16.74
C PRO A 66 -0.94 0.07 15.37
N PHE A 67 -0.76 1.28 14.81
CA PHE A 67 -1.31 1.60 13.50
C PHE A 67 -0.57 0.89 12.36
N TYR A 68 0.77 0.80 12.44
CA TYR A 68 1.53 0.05 11.45
C TYR A 68 1.18 -1.45 11.48
N ASP A 69 1.02 -2.01 12.69
CA ASP A 69 0.59 -3.40 12.84
C ASP A 69 -0.81 -3.63 12.28
N PHE A 70 -1.72 -2.70 12.49
CA PHE A 70 -3.06 -2.73 11.89
C PHE A 70 -3.04 -2.69 10.35
N ILE A 71 -2.17 -1.87 9.74
CA ILE A 71 -1.96 -1.87 8.28
C ILE A 71 -1.50 -3.25 7.80
N ARG A 72 -0.56 -3.87 8.51
CA ARG A 72 -0.06 -5.21 8.18
C ARG A 72 -1.15 -6.27 8.30
N GLU A 73 -1.97 -6.22 9.34
CA GLU A 73 -3.11 -7.11 9.53
C GLU A 73 -4.07 -7.01 8.34
N CYS A 74 -4.48 -5.79 7.95
CA CYS A 74 -5.34 -5.57 6.79
C CYS A 74 -4.70 -6.10 5.48
N ALA A 75 -3.41 -5.84 5.26
CA ALA A 75 -2.67 -6.30 4.08
C ALA A 75 -2.50 -7.83 4.03
N ALA A 76 -2.55 -8.50 5.18
CA ALA A 76 -2.37 -9.93 5.30
C ALA A 76 -3.68 -10.73 5.10
N THR A 77 -4.86 -10.09 5.14
CA THR A 77 -6.15 -10.76 5.01
C THR A 77 -6.27 -11.49 3.66
N GLU A 78 -6.85 -12.68 3.69
CA GLU A 78 -7.01 -13.51 2.48
C GLU A 78 -7.95 -12.84 1.48
N GLU A 79 -9.01 -12.21 1.95
CA GLU A 79 -10.00 -11.49 1.16
C GLU A 79 -9.35 -10.34 0.38
N PHE A 80 -8.51 -9.55 1.04
CA PHE A 80 -7.78 -8.47 0.38
C PHE A 80 -6.80 -9.02 -0.67
N ARG A 81 -6.05 -10.05 -0.35
CA ARG A 81 -5.09 -10.67 -1.27
C ARG A 81 -5.75 -11.27 -2.52
N LYS A 82 -6.97 -11.78 -2.40
CA LYS A 82 -7.75 -12.29 -3.54
C LYS A 82 -8.10 -11.16 -4.53
N VAL A 83 -8.55 -10.03 -4.05
CA VAL A 83 -8.96 -8.89 -4.91
C VAL A 83 -7.79 -8.00 -5.31
N CYS A 84 -6.68 -8.02 -4.54
CA CYS A 84 -5.49 -7.21 -4.76
C CYS A 84 -4.22 -8.08 -4.83
N PRO A 85 -4.07 -8.95 -5.84
CA PRO A 85 -2.88 -9.79 -5.95
C PRO A 85 -1.64 -8.96 -6.21
N ILE A 86 -0.55 -9.32 -5.51
CA ILE A 86 0.74 -8.65 -5.56
C ILE A 86 1.80 -9.68 -5.91
N SER A 87 2.66 -9.38 -6.88
CA SER A 87 3.74 -10.28 -7.27
C SER A 87 4.72 -10.52 -6.13
N HIS A 88 5.35 -11.71 -6.09
CA HIS A 88 6.32 -12.06 -5.03
C HIS A 88 7.45 -11.03 -4.85
N VAL A 89 7.92 -10.44 -5.95
CA VAL A 89 8.95 -9.38 -5.89
C VAL A 89 8.43 -8.15 -5.15
N LYS A 90 7.18 -7.75 -5.41
CA LYS A 90 6.55 -6.60 -4.76
C LYS A 90 6.13 -6.90 -3.31
N GLN A 91 5.76 -8.15 -2.99
CA GLN A 91 5.47 -8.57 -1.61
C GLN A 91 6.69 -8.38 -0.70
N ARG A 92 7.88 -8.75 -1.18
CA ARG A 92 9.14 -8.52 -0.43
C ARG A 92 9.45 -7.05 -0.20
N ARG A 93 8.81 -6.14 -0.92
CA ARG A 93 8.97 -4.68 -0.88
C ARG A 93 7.81 -3.98 -0.17
N GLU A 94 7.03 -4.71 0.64
CA GLU A 94 5.92 -4.18 1.45
C GLU A 94 4.87 -3.41 0.59
N GLU A 95 4.63 -3.87 -0.65
CA GLU A 95 3.69 -3.17 -1.56
C GLU A 95 2.24 -3.28 -1.10
N ALA A 96 1.85 -4.39 -0.46
CA ALA A 96 0.50 -4.57 0.08
C ALA A 96 0.22 -3.55 1.18
N GLU A 97 1.16 -3.39 2.08
CA GLU A 97 1.12 -2.43 3.19
C GLU A 97 1.11 -0.99 2.67
N GLU A 98 1.90 -0.70 1.63
CA GLU A 98 1.88 0.62 0.97
C GLU A 98 0.50 0.93 0.38
N LEU A 99 -0.17 -0.04 -0.26
CA LEU A 99 -1.52 0.13 -0.80
C LEU A 99 -2.55 0.36 0.30
N VAL A 100 -2.50 -0.40 1.38
CA VAL A 100 -3.41 -0.23 2.53
C VAL A 100 -3.20 1.12 3.21
N LEU A 101 -1.94 1.56 3.40
CA LEU A 101 -1.65 2.88 3.94
C LEU A 101 -2.21 4.00 3.05
N ARG A 102 -2.02 3.90 1.72
CA ARG A 102 -2.59 4.85 0.75
C ARG A 102 -4.10 4.89 0.81
N TYR A 103 -4.73 3.73 0.94
CA TYR A 103 -6.17 3.63 1.06
C TYR A 103 -6.68 4.45 2.26
N PHE A 104 -6.18 4.20 3.46
CA PHE A 104 -6.64 4.94 4.64
C PHE A 104 -6.34 6.44 4.54
N ALA A 105 -5.11 6.80 4.17
CA ALA A 105 -4.70 8.18 4.06
C ALA A 105 -5.53 8.97 3.04
N TYR A 106 -5.85 8.37 1.90
CA TYR A 106 -6.65 9.05 0.88
C TYR A 106 -8.14 9.04 1.20
N CYS A 107 -8.69 7.97 1.79
CA CYS A 107 -10.08 7.97 2.22
C CYS A 107 -10.38 9.07 3.24
N ASP A 108 -9.43 9.36 4.12
CA ASP A 108 -9.63 10.38 5.16
C ASP A 108 -9.21 11.79 4.72
N SER A 109 -8.20 11.92 3.83
CA SER A 109 -7.54 13.21 3.64
C SER A 109 -7.12 13.53 2.19
N TYR A 110 -7.71 12.90 1.16
CA TYR A 110 -7.30 13.14 -0.25
C TYR A 110 -7.45 14.60 -0.69
N LEU A 111 -8.37 15.36 -0.09
CA LEU A 111 -8.57 16.78 -0.41
C LEU A 111 -7.41 17.66 0.07
N THR A 112 -6.68 17.24 1.09
CA THR A 112 -5.51 17.96 1.63
C THR A 112 -4.20 17.54 0.97
N PHE A 113 -4.23 16.44 0.20
CA PHE A 113 -3.07 15.99 -0.57
C PHE A 113 -2.66 17.08 -1.58
N ARG A 114 -1.36 17.31 -1.72
CA ARG A 114 -0.82 18.26 -2.73
C ARG A 114 -0.14 17.51 -3.86
N HIS A 115 1.13 17.11 -3.68
CA HIS A 115 1.90 16.40 -4.71
C HIS A 115 2.95 15.44 -4.13
N ASP A 116 3.35 15.61 -2.88
CA ASP A 116 4.38 14.79 -2.23
C ASP A 116 3.74 13.62 -1.48
N VAL A 117 3.65 12.48 -2.16
CA VAL A 117 3.08 11.25 -1.60
C VAL A 117 3.85 10.79 -0.37
N ARG A 118 5.19 10.89 -0.38
CA ARG A 118 6.03 10.43 0.73
C ARG A 118 5.71 11.20 1.99
N LYS A 119 5.77 12.54 1.93
CA LYS A 119 5.48 13.40 3.08
C LYS A 119 4.04 13.25 3.57
N PHE A 120 3.09 13.09 2.65
CA PHE A 120 1.68 12.90 3.00
C PHE A 120 1.45 11.61 3.78
N LEU A 121 1.98 10.49 3.30
CA LEU A 121 1.84 9.19 3.97
C LEU A 121 2.64 9.11 5.28
N ASP A 122 3.82 9.71 5.33
CA ASP A 122 4.63 9.80 6.54
C ASP A 122 3.89 10.62 7.62
N GLY A 123 3.29 11.75 7.24
CA GLY A 123 2.47 12.57 8.14
C GLY A 123 1.24 11.83 8.66
N TYR A 124 0.55 11.08 7.79
CA TYR A 124 -0.60 10.28 8.16
C TYR A 124 -0.24 9.15 9.12
N LEU A 125 0.85 8.41 8.85
CA LEU A 125 1.38 7.39 9.76
C LEU A 125 1.71 7.97 11.14
N LYS A 126 2.41 9.11 11.16
CA LYS A 126 2.80 9.76 12.41
C LYS A 126 1.59 10.20 13.24
N SER A 127 0.56 10.78 12.59
CA SER A 127 -0.64 11.26 13.30
C SER A 127 -1.51 10.14 13.86
N HIS A 128 -1.44 8.92 13.31
CA HIS A 128 -2.22 7.75 13.72
C HIS A 128 -1.42 6.70 14.48
N GLN A 129 -0.13 6.91 14.69
CA GLN A 129 0.81 5.88 15.16
C GLN A 129 0.31 5.13 16.40
N HIS A 130 -0.25 5.85 17.38
CA HIS A 130 -0.67 5.30 18.67
C HIS A 130 -2.17 5.39 18.91
N ASP A 131 -2.87 6.34 18.27
CA ASP A 131 -4.29 6.59 18.46
C ASP A 131 -4.99 6.74 17.12
N PHE A 132 -5.93 5.85 16.82
CA PHE A 132 -6.72 5.83 15.60
C PHE A 132 -8.04 5.07 15.80
N PRO A 133 -9.10 5.39 15.07
CA PRO A 133 -10.42 4.75 15.20
C PRO A 133 -10.43 3.36 14.53
N ARG A 134 -9.76 2.39 15.16
CA ARG A 134 -9.50 1.05 14.63
C ARG A 134 -10.75 0.34 14.12
N GLU A 135 -11.83 0.31 14.92
CA GLU A 135 -13.07 -0.40 14.58
C GLU A 135 -13.71 0.18 13.32
N ARG A 136 -13.82 1.51 13.24
CA ARG A 136 -14.36 2.21 12.06
C ARG A 136 -13.52 1.90 10.83
N MET A 137 -12.21 2.04 10.94
CA MET A 137 -11.29 1.81 9.82
C MET A 137 -11.33 0.36 9.34
N LEU A 138 -11.41 -0.60 10.25
CA LEU A 138 -11.52 -2.02 9.92
C LEU A 138 -12.84 -2.32 9.20
N GLN A 139 -13.96 -1.80 9.69
CA GLN A 139 -15.28 -1.97 9.07
C GLN A 139 -15.32 -1.39 7.65
N GLU A 140 -14.80 -0.17 7.46
CA GLU A 140 -14.73 0.47 6.14
C GLU A 140 -13.85 -0.34 5.18
N PHE A 141 -12.69 -0.82 5.64
CA PHE A 141 -11.79 -1.64 4.84
C PHE A 141 -12.44 -2.97 4.44
N GLN A 142 -13.07 -3.68 5.37
CA GLN A 142 -13.77 -4.93 5.11
C GLN A 142 -14.95 -4.72 4.15
N SER A 143 -15.74 -3.66 4.35
CA SER A 143 -16.86 -3.30 3.47
C SER A 143 -16.39 -3.04 2.03
N MET A 144 -15.31 -2.29 1.87
CA MET A 144 -14.67 -2.02 0.58
C MET A 144 -14.19 -3.30 -0.09
N VAL A 145 -13.50 -4.19 0.64
CA VAL A 145 -13.01 -5.48 0.12
C VAL A 145 -14.17 -6.38 -0.30
N ASN A 146 -15.21 -6.47 0.52
CA ASN A 146 -16.42 -7.26 0.22
C ASN A 146 -17.13 -6.73 -1.03
N PHE A 147 -17.28 -5.41 -1.15
CA PHE A 147 -17.86 -4.79 -2.33
C PHE A 147 -17.03 -5.09 -3.59
N ALA A 148 -15.71 -4.96 -3.50
CA ALA A 148 -14.80 -5.26 -4.60
C ALA A 148 -14.89 -6.74 -5.02
N THR A 149 -14.94 -7.65 -4.05
CA THR A 149 -15.09 -9.10 -4.29
C THR A 149 -16.41 -9.42 -5.02
N ALA A 150 -17.49 -8.77 -4.60
CA ALA A 150 -18.81 -9.03 -5.16
C ALA A 150 -19.00 -8.41 -6.56
N ASN A 151 -18.40 -7.26 -6.84
CA ASN A 151 -18.79 -6.43 -7.98
C ASN A 151 -17.67 -6.17 -9.01
N LEU A 152 -16.39 -6.27 -8.65
CA LEU A 152 -15.30 -6.05 -9.60
C LEU A 152 -14.92 -7.37 -10.31
N PRO A 153 -14.96 -7.46 -11.65
CA PRO A 153 -14.77 -8.73 -12.37
C PRO A 153 -13.38 -9.35 -12.16
N TYR A 154 -12.36 -8.51 -11.94
CA TYR A 154 -10.97 -8.95 -11.73
C TYR A 154 -10.36 -8.36 -10.45
N GLY A 155 -11.19 -8.03 -9.45
CA GLY A 155 -10.76 -7.26 -8.30
C GLY A 155 -10.16 -5.92 -8.75
N PHE A 156 -9.06 -5.51 -8.14
CA PHE A 156 -8.39 -4.25 -8.51
C PHE A 156 -7.48 -4.36 -9.74
N ARG A 157 -7.33 -5.54 -10.34
CA ARG A 157 -6.56 -5.72 -11.57
C ARG A 157 -7.23 -5.09 -12.78
N LYS A 158 -6.42 -4.77 -13.79
CA LYS A 158 -6.93 -4.25 -15.06
C LYS A 158 -7.61 -5.35 -15.90
N SER A 159 -7.10 -6.57 -15.82
CA SER A 159 -7.57 -7.71 -16.61
C SER A 159 -7.24 -9.03 -15.90
N PRO A 160 -7.81 -10.17 -16.31
CA PRO A 160 -7.53 -11.46 -15.69
C PRO A 160 -6.07 -11.91 -15.82
N ILE A 161 -5.39 -11.47 -16.88
CA ILE A 161 -3.97 -11.81 -17.13
C ILE A 161 -2.97 -10.91 -16.39
N SER A 162 -3.44 -9.83 -15.76
CA SER A 162 -2.57 -8.94 -15.00
C SER A 162 -2.11 -9.63 -13.70
N SER A 163 -0.80 -9.76 -13.50
CA SER A 163 -0.20 -10.40 -12.32
C SER A 163 -0.16 -9.50 -11.08
N SER A 164 -0.43 -8.22 -11.23
CA SER A 164 -0.39 -7.25 -10.14
C SER A 164 -1.33 -6.08 -10.39
N VAL A 165 -1.60 -5.34 -9.33
CA VAL A 165 -2.45 -4.16 -9.33
C VAL A 165 -1.62 -2.89 -9.54
N ALA A 166 -2.12 -1.96 -10.35
CA ALA A 166 -1.52 -0.63 -10.49
C ALA A 166 -2.02 0.28 -9.35
N ARG A 167 -1.10 1.00 -8.69
CA ARG A 167 -1.42 1.88 -7.54
C ARG A 167 -2.55 2.87 -7.85
N VAL A 168 -2.45 3.59 -8.98
CA VAL A 168 -3.46 4.59 -9.39
C VAL A 168 -4.86 4.00 -9.57
N ARG A 169 -4.94 2.76 -10.07
CA ARG A 169 -6.20 2.05 -10.23
C ARG A 169 -6.76 1.59 -8.89
N PHE A 170 -5.91 1.07 -8.01
CA PHE A 170 -6.30 0.70 -6.66
C PHE A 170 -6.83 1.91 -5.88
N GLU A 171 -6.11 3.02 -5.88
CA GLU A 171 -6.49 4.25 -5.20
C GLU A 171 -7.86 4.76 -5.70
N ALA A 172 -8.07 4.78 -7.03
CA ALA A 172 -9.35 5.19 -7.61
C ALA A 172 -10.50 4.30 -7.12
N LEU A 173 -10.35 2.98 -7.27
CA LEU A 173 -11.42 2.04 -6.97
C LEU A 173 -11.64 1.89 -5.46
N ALA A 174 -10.62 1.63 -4.67
CA ALA A 174 -10.75 1.40 -3.24
C ALA A 174 -11.29 2.62 -2.50
N CYS A 175 -10.69 3.80 -2.72
CA CYS A 175 -11.17 5.02 -2.09
C CYS A 175 -12.54 5.45 -2.62
N GLY A 176 -12.77 5.34 -3.94
CA GLY A 176 -14.06 5.67 -4.54
C GLY A 176 -15.21 4.82 -4.00
N ILE A 177 -14.99 3.49 -3.82
CA ILE A 177 -15.96 2.58 -3.19
C ILE A 177 -16.27 3.04 -1.77
N THR A 178 -15.25 3.26 -0.93
CA THR A 178 -15.45 3.68 0.46
C THR A 178 -16.19 5.01 0.56
N LEU A 179 -15.82 6.00 -0.26
CA LEU A 179 -16.51 7.30 -0.27
C LEU A 179 -17.96 7.19 -0.75
N ALA A 180 -18.27 6.31 -1.70
CA ALA A 180 -19.63 6.02 -2.11
C ALA A 180 -20.42 5.35 -0.98
N GLN A 181 -19.84 4.38 -0.28
CA GLN A 181 -20.45 3.71 0.88
C GLN A 181 -20.68 4.66 2.07
N ARG A 182 -19.78 5.63 2.30
CA ARG A 182 -20.00 6.68 3.32
C ARG A 182 -21.22 7.57 2.99
N LEU A 183 -21.51 7.82 1.71
CA LEU A 183 -22.66 8.59 1.27
C LEU A 183 -23.94 7.74 1.14
N SER A 184 -23.79 6.47 0.82
CA SER A 184 -24.89 5.50 0.68
C SER A 184 -24.52 4.21 1.40
N PRO A 185 -24.80 4.07 2.71
CA PRO A 185 -24.42 2.87 3.49
C PRO A 185 -24.97 1.55 2.92
N ASN A 186 -26.09 1.60 2.23
CA ASN A 186 -26.73 0.45 1.56
C ASN A 186 -26.39 0.37 0.07
N LEU A 187 -25.23 0.85 -0.34
CA LEU A 187 -24.79 0.84 -1.73
C LEU A 187 -24.83 -0.58 -2.30
N ILE A 188 -25.66 -0.80 -3.30
CA ILE A 188 -25.76 -2.06 -4.04
C ILE A 188 -25.03 -1.88 -5.37
N GLY A 189 -24.01 -2.70 -5.61
CA GLY A 189 -23.30 -2.68 -6.89
C GLY A 189 -24.05 -3.43 -7.99
N SER A 190 -24.06 -2.88 -9.19
CA SER A 190 -24.46 -3.59 -10.40
C SER A 190 -23.22 -3.99 -11.18
N LYS A 191 -22.88 -5.30 -11.19
CA LYS A 191 -21.70 -5.81 -11.93
C LYS A 191 -21.65 -5.31 -13.36
N LYS A 192 -22.77 -5.37 -14.08
CA LYS A 192 -22.85 -4.96 -15.48
C LYS A 192 -22.53 -3.47 -15.65
N LYS A 193 -23.19 -2.61 -14.87
CA LYS A 193 -22.92 -1.16 -14.94
C LYS A 193 -21.49 -0.83 -14.55
N ILE A 194 -20.92 -1.52 -13.54
CA ILE A 194 -19.54 -1.34 -13.14
C ILE A 194 -18.59 -1.79 -14.25
N GLU A 195 -18.84 -2.93 -14.89
CA GLU A 195 -18.02 -3.42 -16.00
C GLU A 195 -18.02 -2.45 -17.18
N ASP A 196 -19.16 -1.83 -17.49
CA ASP A 196 -19.31 -0.85 -18.57
C ASP A 196 -18.38 0.36 -18.36
N TRP A 197 -18.40 0.99 -17.19
CA TRP A 197 -17.56 2.17 -16.96
C TRP A 197 -16.11 1.85 -16.60
N ILE A 198 -15.82 0.72 -15.93
CA ILE A 198 -14.45 0.34 -15.50
C ILE A 198 -13.55 -0.04 -16.69
N THR A 199 -14.17 -0.43 -17.83
CA THR A 199 -13.49 -0.72 -19.10
C THR A 199 -13.49 0.47 -20.05
N SER A 200 -14.18 1.55 -19.72
CA SER A 200 -14.31 2.72 -20.56
C SER A 200 -12.99 3.47 -20.76
N LYS A 201 -12.91 4.21 -21.88
CA LYS A 201 -11.80 5.14 -22.14
C LYS A 201 -11.76 6.26 -21.09
N GLU A 202 -12.92 6.69 -20.60
CA GLU A 202 -13.04 7.72 -19.58
C GLU A 202 -12.34 7.30 -18.28
N PHE A 203 -12.69 6.13 -17.73
CA PHE A 203 -11.99 5.58 -16.55
C PHE A 203 -10.50 5.36 -16.81
N SER A 204 -10.13 4.85 -17.99
CA SER A 204 -8.73 4.63 -18.34
C SER A 204 -7.92 5.92 -18.28
N ASN A 205 -8.49 7.06 -18.69
CA ASN A 205 -7.83 8.37 -18.62
C ASN A 205 -7.60 8.83 -17.17
N HIS A 206 -8.48 8.47 -16.24
CA HIS A 206 -8.34 8.79 -14.81
C HIS A 206 -7.25 7.96 -14.09
N VAL A 207 -6.93 6.78 -14.61
CA VAL A 207 -5.98 5.84 -13.98
C VAL A 207 -4.66 5.71 -14.73
N VAL A 208 -4.30 6.69 -15.55
CA VAL A 208 -2.98 6.77 -16.18
C VAL A 208 -1.93 7.10 -15.12
N SER A 209 -0.78 6.41 -15.18
CA SER A 209 0.30 6.58 -14.21
C SER A 209 1.11 7.86 -14.42
N ASP A 210 1.08 8.44 -15.61
CA ASP A 210 1.85 9.63 -15.93
C ASP A 210 1.34 10.85 -15.19
N ALA A 211 2.26 11.57 -14.55
CA ALA A 211 1.99 12.75 -13.71
C ALA A 211 0.84 12.56 -12.70
N SER A 212 0.66 11.33 -12.20
CA SER A 212 -0.49 10.91 -11.39
C SER A 212 -0.53 11.51 -9.98
N ASN A 213 0.57 12.09 -9.50
CA ASN A 213 0.75 12.58 -8.13
C ASN A 213 0.39 14.06 -7.95
N SER A 214 -0.58 14.59 -8.70
CA SER A 214 -1.14 15.91 -8.45
C SER A 214 -2.49 15.80 -7.75
N GLN A 215 -2.83 16.77 -6.90
CA GLN A 215 -4.10 16.81 -6.17
C GLN A 215 -5.32 16.75 -7.11
N PRO A 216 -5.39 17.47 -8.23
CA PRO A 216 -6.53 17.38 -9.15
C PRO A 216 -6.69 15.98 -9.76
N LYS A 217 -5.59 15.30 -10.10
CA LYS A 217 -5.65 13.93 -10.64
C LYS A 217 -6.05 12.90 -9.59
N LEU A 218 -5.53 13.00 -8.37
CA LEU A 218 -5.94 12.15 -7.25
C LEU A 218 -7.43 12.33 -6.95
N LYS A 219 -7.88 13.57 -6.79
CA LYS A 219 -9.28 13.92 -6.58
C LYS A 219 -10.15 13.39 -7.72
N GLY A 220 -9.78 13.69 -8.95
CA GLY A 220 -10.54 13.31 -10.14
C GLY A 220 -10.77 11.79 -10.23
N ARG A 221 -9.72 10.96 -10.01
CA ARG A 221 -9.87 9.50 -10.09
C ARG A 221 -10.72 8.90 -8.97
N ILE A 222 -10.62 9.44 -7.76
CA ILE A 222 -11.42 8.97 -6.62
C ILE A 222 -12.88 9.38 -6.78
N GLU A 223 -13.13 10.64 -7.08
CA GLU A 223 -14.49 11.18 -7.22
C GLU A 223 -15.21 10.62 -8.45
N PHE A 224 -14.49 10.33 -9.53
CA PHE A 224 -15.07 9.64 -10.69
C PHE A 224 -15.72 8.32 -10.28
N VAL A 225 -14.97 7.46 -9.59
CA VAL A 225 -15.47 6.15 -9.15
C VAL A 225 -16.61 6.31 -8.16
N ARG A 226 -16.46 7.19 -7.15
CA ARG A 226 -17.55 7.50 -6.21
C ARG A 226 -18.84 7.87 -6.92
N ASN A 227 -18.76 8.80 -7.85
CA ASN A 227 -19.95 9.32 -8.56
C ASN A 227 -20.58 8.22 -9.44
N LYS A 228 -19.79 7.47 -10.20
CA LYS A 228 -20.28 6.34 -11.02
C LYS A 228 -20.99 5.27 -10.19
N LEU A 229 -20.55 5.02 -8.97
CA LEU A 229 -21.20 4.07 -8.06
C LEU A 229 -22.51 4.61 -7.48
N LEU A 230 -22.61 5.91 -7.26
CA LEU A 230 -23.85 6.55 -6.78
C LEU A 230 -24.91 6.75 -7.88
N GLU A 231 -24.50 6.75 -9.15
CA GLU A 231 -25.40 6.78 -10.33
C GLU A 231 -25.94 5.39 -10.68
N ALA A 232 -25.42 4.34 -10.06
CA ALA A 232 -25.73 2.93 -10.40
C ALA A 232 -26.93 2.40 -9.64
#